data_dd1a471f57a0cfb8ad0551fc9ad89bbb
#
_entry.id   dd1a471f57a0cfb8ad0551fc9ad89bbb
#
_cell.length_a   1.000
_cell.length_b   1.000
_cell.length_c   1.000
_cell.angle_alpha   90.00
_cell.angle_beta   90.00
_cell.angle_gamma   90.00
#
_symmetry.space_group_name_H-M   'P 1'
#
loop_
_entity.id
_entity.type
_entity.pdbx_description
1 polymer ?
#
loop_
_entity_poly.entity_id
_entity_poly.type
_entity_poly.pdbx_seq_one_letter_code
_entity_poly.pdbx_strand_id
1 'polypeptide(L)'
;MEKAFSIGCVIRAFSFSARESDQPSEFSAGYQASPRRCRCSRATGFFCALVMAFFLICAAAPARAADPSEYRTPLAGEQCDIECLGRKYALPKRDRENTRALVFGGSLFAPDLAGHSFIPIGALYYKHRFHDLRVRGVFSILVNEVDLSRTSGQFQLLGHVDNNTIPFAATEIDAGKDVPGTSIKWGTANLRLGAGWRLPVAPFQIDNDLRLQLYYQAGYLYSKRLTGTGQGVLLPPDTPVHGPLFRIRYDGLRRNLMELPHEGMAAGLDAEYLTRGTWSDANYGAATFPEAATRDYLKLSGYLNVATGIPLLSEKHRLITSFYGGFAPYGTLDRFSTFRIGGGPIPSEADDMERQVFPGAMFSQFPVADYLIGALEYRREIFSFLYFHLRGTYARVTREVFSAQTPGNFLTETGEALTAGLTSGFFWHSEMHLEYTYDSTLLRSGTRGSNVILLWSKSF
;
A
#
# COMPACT_ATOMS: atom_id res chain seq x y z
N MET A 1 -7.59 -39.12 -22.99
CA MET A 1 -6.12 -39.08 -22.69
C MET A 1 -5.89 -37.89 -21.80
N GLU A 2 -5.95 -38.15 -20.51
CA GLU A 2 -5.73 -37.18 -19.43
C GLU A 2 -4.24 -36.95 -19.26
N LYS A 3 -3.83 -35.68 -19.26
CA LYS A 3 -2.52 -35.30 -18.68
C LYS A 3 -2.78 -34.52 -17.42
N ALA A 4 -2.66 -35.23 -16.31
CA ALA A 4 -2.57 -34.63 -14.99
C ALA A 4 -1.29 -33.76 -14.90
N PHE A 5 -1.45 -32.44 -14.78
CA PHE A 5 -0.36 -31.54 -14.42
C PHE A 5 -0.18 -31.54 -12.90
N SER A 6 0.95 -32.06 -12.48
CA SER A 6 1.33 -32.21 -11.08
C SER A 6 1.59 -30.84 -10.43
N ILE A 7 0.82 -30.51 -9.41
CA ILE A 7 0.95 -29.34 -8.52
C ILE A 7 2.27 -29.33 -7.71
N GLY A 8 3.08 -30.40 -7.82
CA GLY A 8 4.32 -30.57 -7.04
C GLY A 8 5.49 -29.64 -7.37
N CYS A 9 5.42 -28.82 -8.45
CA CYS A 9 6.56 -28.03 -8.88
C CYS A 9 6.59 -26.59 -8.33
N VAL A 10 5.50 -26.07 -7.78
CA VAL A 10 5.42 -24.68 -7.30
C VAL A 10 5.92 -24.53 -5.86
N ILE A 11 5.87 -25.61 -5.06
CA ILE A 11 6.26 -25.56 -3.62
C ILE A 11 7.79 -25.67 -3.41
N ARG A 12 8.56 -26.17 -4.40
CA ARG A 12 10.02 -26.29 -4.26
C ARG A 12 10.82 -25.02 -4.54
N ALA A 13 10.20 -23.93 -4.98
CA ALA A 13 10.90 -22.67 -5.23
C ALA A 13 11.13 -21.81 -3.97
N PHE A 14 10.58 -22.18 -2.82
CA PHE A 14 10.67 -21.41 -1.58
C PHE A 14 11.58 -21.97 -0.49
N SER A 15 12.30 -23.09 -0.73
CA SER A 15 13.27 -23.58 0.22
C SER A 15 14.70 -23.20 -0.20
N PHE A 16 15.15 -22.01 0.17
CA PHE A 16 16.55 -21.63 0.11
C PHE A 16 17.20 -21.90 1.48
N SER A 17 18.09 -22.90 1.49
CA SER A 17 18.94 -23.31 2.60
C SER A 17 19.86 -22.17 3.03
N ALA A 18 19.73 -21.74 4.27
CA ALA A 18 20.75 -20.96 4.95
C ALA A 18 21.96 -21.87 5.24
N ARG A 19 23.10 -21.59 4.63
CA ARG A 19 24.39 -22.11 5.05
C ARG A 19 25.06 -21.07 5.92
N GLU A 20 25.12 -21.35 7.20
CA GLU A 20 26.07 -20.76 8.14
C GLU A 20 27.49 -21.04 7.68
N SER A 21 28.35 -20.03 7.65
CA SER A 21 29.78 -20.16 7.67
C SER A 21 30.36 -19.23 8.71
N ASP A 22 30.64 -19.79 9.88
CA ASP A 22 31.57 -19.24 10.88
C ASP A 22 32.96 -19.14 10.30
N GLN A 23 33.56 -17.96 10.32
CA GLN A 23 34.98 -17.77 10.66
C GLN A 23 35.26 -16.31 10.99
N PRO A 24 36.01 -16.01 12.06
CA PRO A 24 36.46 -14.68 12.39
C PRO A 24 37.80 -14.35 11.73
N SER A 25 37.99 -13.18 11.19
CA SER A 25 39.31 -12.66 10.84
C SER A 25 39.47 -11.19 11.07
N GLU A 26 40.42 -10.89 11.81
CA GLU A 26 41.19 -9.74 12.21
C GLU A 26 41.05 -8.41 11.48
N PHE A 27 41.09 -7.38 12.30
CA PHE A 27 41.19 -5.96 12.04
C PHE A 27 42.45 -5.58 11.24
N SER A 28 42.30 -4.84 10.16
CA SER A 28 43.28 -3.84 9.77
C SER A 28 42.61 -2.65 9.08
N ALA A 29 42.91 -1.45 9.59
CA ALA A 29 42.40 -0.20 9.12
C ALA A 29 43.03 0.19 7.77
N GLY A 30 42.19 0.49 6.77
CA GLY A 30 42.61 1.05 5.51
C GLY A 30 41.41 1.58 4.75
N TYR A 31 41.12 2.87 4.92
CA TYR A 31 40.04 3.55 4.20
C TYR A 31 40.47 3.79 2.74
N GLN A 32 40.10 2.86 1.85
CA GLN A 32 40.12 3.11 0.40
C GLN A 32 38.69 3.10 -0.11
N ALA A 33 38.21 4.23 -0.58
CA ALA A 33 36.93 4.38 -1.26
C ALA A 33 36.95 3.55 -2.56
N SER A 34 36.34 2.39 -2.53
CA SER A 34 36.10 1.53 -3.69
C SER A 34 34.86 2.01 -4.43
N PRO A 35 34.87 2.15 -5.76
CA PRO A 35 33.68 2.50 -6.51
C PRO A 35 32.65 1.38 -6.40
N ARG A 36 31.51 1.68 -5.77
CA ARG A 36 30.37 0.75 -5.64
C ARG A 36 29.85 0.38 -7.03
N ARG A 37 30.21 -0.79 -7.51
CA ARG A 37 29.56 -1.40 -8.67
C ARG A 37 28.08 -1.59 -8.34
N CYS A 38 27.21 -0.94 -9.12
CA CYS A 38 25.77 -1.15 -9.10
C CYS A 38 25.43 -2.66 -9.16
N ARG A 39 25.02 -3.24 -8.05
CA ARG A 39 24.44 -4.59 -7.97
C ARG A 39 22.96 -4.59 -8.40
N CYS A 40 22.63 -3.87 -9.46
CA CYS A 40 21.24 -3.72 -9.93
C CYS A 40 20.70 -4.93 -10.72
N SER A 41 21.50 -5.98 -11.01
CA SER A 41 21.14 -6.91 -12.09
C SER A 41 20.27 -8.11 -11.73
N ARG A 42 20.09 -8.47 -10.44
CA ARG A 42 19.31 -9.67 -10.09
C ARG A 42 17.87 -9.40 -9.68
N ALA A 43 17.60 -8.30 -8.98
CA ALA A 43 16.24 -7.95 -8.55
C ALA A 43 15.38 -7.48 -9.73
N THR A 44 15.96 -6.71 -10.66
CA THR A 44 15.26 -6.21 -11.87
C THR A 44 14.89 -7.36 -12.83
N GLY A 45 15.79 -8.33 -13.02
CA GLY A 45 15.52 -9.50 -13.85
C GLY A 45 14.41 -10.40 -13.28
N PHE A 46 14.36 -10.55 -11.96
CA PHE A 46 13.33 -11.35 -11.29
C PHE A 46 11.95 -10.68 -11.38
N PHE A 47 11.88 -9.37 -11.20
CA PHE A 47 10.63 -8.59 -11.32
C PHE A 47 10.08 -8.64 -12.76
N CYS A 48 10.92 -8.43 -13.78
CA CYS A 48 10.51 -8.56 -15.18
C CYS A 48 10.07 -9.97 -15.55
N ALA A 49 10.74 -11.01 -15.03
CA ALA A 49 10.36 -12.40 -15.29
C ALA A 49 9.03 -12.76 -14.61
N LEU A 50 8.77 -12.24 -13.41
CA LEU A 50 7.52 -12.45 -12.66
C LEU A 50 6.34 -11.76 -13.37
N VAL A 51 6.53 -10.55 -13.85
CA VAL A 51 5.55 -9.80 -14.65
C VAL A 51 5.26 -10.50 -15.97
N MET A 52 6.29 -10.98 -16.69
CA MET A 52 6.13 -11.73 -17.95
C MET A 52 5.46 -13.08 -17.75
N ALA A 53 5.86 -13.86 -16.74
CA ALA A 53 5.22 -15.15 -16.43
C ALA A 53 3.74 -14.97 -16.07
N PHE A 54 3.43 -13.88 -15.39
CA PHE A 54 2.06 -13.53 -15.03
C PHE A 54 1.19 -13.17 -16.26
N PHE A 55 1.71 -12.35 -17.19
CA PHE A 55 1.00 -12.06 -18.44
C PHE A 55 0.71 -13.33 -19.26
N LEU A 56 1.61 -14.29 -19.26
CA LEU A 56 1.42 -15.58 -19.92
C LEU A 56 0.34 -16.46 -19.23
N ILE A 57 0.24 -16.41 -17.91
CA ILE A 57 -0.77 -17.15 -17.15
C ILE A 57 -2.16 -16.54 -17.34
N CYS A 58 -2.27 -15.20 -17.34
CA CYS A 58 -3.53 -14.49 -17.56
C CYS A 58 -4.06 -14.64 -18.99
N ALA A 59 -3.18 -14.71 -19.99
CA ALA A 59 -3.58 -14.94 -21.40
C ALA A 59 -4.08 -16.36 -21.66
N ALA A 60 -3.77 -17.32 -20.80
CA ALA A 60 -4.10 -18.73 -20.97
C ALA A 60 -5.39 -19.19 -20.24
N ALA A 61 -6.06 -18.31 -19.48
CA ALA A 61 -7.28 -18.67 -18.76
C ALA A 61 -8.48 -18.68 -19.72
N PRO A 62 -9.05 -19.86 -20.09
CA PRO A 62 -10.23 -19.90 -20.93
C PRO A 62 -11.42 -19.32 -20.15
N ALA A 63 -12.09 -18.33 -20.73
CA ALA A 63 -13.38 -17.87 -20.24
C ALA A 63 -14.38 -19.04 -20.35
N ARG A 64 -14.69 -19.69 -19.23
CA ARG A 64 -15.70 -20.74 -19.16
C ARG A 64 -17.06 -20.04 -19.18
N ALA A 65 -17.86 -20.33 -20.19
CA ALA A 65 -19.26 -19.89 -20.19
C ALA A 65 -19.95 -20.48 -18.94
N ALA A 66 -20.39 -19.62 -18.02
CA ALA A 66 -21.10 -20.04 -16.82
C ALA A 66 -22.47 -20.58 -17.18
N ASP A 67 -22.89 -21.65 -16.51
CA ASP A 67 -24.26 -22.16 -16.59
C ASP A 67 -25.22 -21.06 -16.07
N PRO A 68 -26.28 -20.67 -16.80
CA PRO A 68 -27.20 -19.64 -16.35
C PRO A 68 -27.98 -20.00 -15.06
N SER A 69 -27.93 -21.25 -14.64
CA SER A 69 -28.50 -21.73 -13.35
C SER A 69 -27.55 -21.60 -12.17
N GLU A 70 -26.27 -21.26 -12.41
CA GLU A 70 -25.27 -21.13 -11.36
C GLU A 70 -25.40 -19.79 -10.63
N TYR A 71 -25.27 -19.82 -9.30
CA TYR A 71 -25.27 -18.60 -8.47
C TYR A 71 -24.22 -17.61 -8.96
N ARG A 72 -24.61 -16.35 -9.10
CA ARG A 72 -23.68 -15.25 -9.43
C ARG A 72 -23.62 -14.27 -8.28
N THR A 73 -22.40 -13.91 -7.90
CA THR A 73 -22.18 -12.85 -6.91
C THR A 73 -22.65 -11.51 -7.47
N PRO A 74 -23.51 -10.77 -6.73
CA PRO A 74 -23.92 -9.44 -7.14
C PRO A 74 -22.71 -8.48 -7.22
N LEU A 75 -22.62 -7.75 -8.33
CA LEU A 75 -21.49 -6.85 -8.59
C LEU A 75 -21.83 -5.40 -8.24
N ALA A 76 -20.79 -4.64 -7.87
CA ALA A 76 -20.91 -3.21 -7.62
C ALA A 76 -21.34 -2.45 -8.88
N GLY A 77 -22.26 -1.51 -8.69
CA GLY A 77 -22.78 -0.69 -9.79
C GLY A 77 -23.89 -1.34 -10.60
N GLU A 78 -24.32 -2.55 -10.24
CA GLU A 78 -25.48 -3.22 -10.83
C GLU A 78 -26.68 -3.18 -9.88
N GLN A 79 -27.89 -3.13 -10.45
CA GLN A 79 -29.11 -3.39 -9.67
C GLN A 79 -29.22 -4.90 -9.49
N CYS A 80 -29.47 -5.37 -8.28
CA CYS A 80 -29.66 -6.78 -8.02
C CYS A 80 -30.72 -7.05 -6.97
N ASP A 81 -31.37 -8.20 -7.08
CA ASP A 81 -32.27 -8.73 -6.05
C ASP A 81 -31.48 -9.71 -5.18
N ILE A 82 -31.49 -9.47 -3.88
CA ILE A 82 -30.91 -10.39 -2.89
C ILE A 82 -32.01 -11.04 -2.07
N GLU A 83 -31.81 -12.30 -1.73
CA GLU A 83 -32.68 -13.02 -0.80
C GLU A 83 -31.97 -13.12 0.56
N CYS A 84 -32.63 -12.62 1.60
CA CYS A 84 -32.10 -12.69 2.96
C CYS A 84 -33.26 -13.08 3.90
N LEU A 85 -33.07 -14.16 4.67
CA LEU A 85 -34.04 -14.67 5.62
C LEU A 85 -35.42 -14.94 4.97
N GLY A 86 -35.41 -15.46 3.74
CA GLY A 86 -36.65 -15.79 2.98
C GLY A 86 -37.41 -14.58 2.43
N ARG A 87 -36.80 -13.38 2.49
CA ARG A 87 -37.33 -12.14 1.89
C ARG A 87 -36.44 -11.66 0.76
N LYS A 88 -37.05 -11.19 -0.32
CA LYS A 88 -36.35 -10.57 -1.44
C LYS A 88 -36.25 -9.06 -1.21
N TYR A 89 -35.05 -8.56 -1.41
CA TYR A 89 -34.74 -7.13 -1.32
C TYR A 89 -34.11 -6.69 -2.64
N ALA A 90 -34.73 -5.73 -3.29
CA ALA A 90 -34.15 -5.07 -4.45
C ALA A 90 -33.10 -4.06 -3.96
N LEU A 91 -31.84 -4.29 -4.31
CA LEU A 91 -30.76 -3.33 -4.07
C LEU A 91 -30.66 -2.42 -5.28
N PRO A 92 -30.84 -1.11 -5.12
CA PRO A 92 -30.68 -0.17 -6.22
C PRO A 92 -29.20 -0.10 -6.62
N LYS A 93 -28.97 0.29 -7.86
CA LYS A 93 -27.62 0.60 -8.35
C LYS A 93 -26.98 1.65 -7.46
N ARG A 94 -25.81 1.35 -6.90
CA ARG A 94 -25.02 2.30 -6.12
C ARG A 94 -24.44 3.38 -7.05
N ASP A 95 -24.57 4.64 -6.67
CA ASP A 95 -23.85 5.73 -7.32
C ASP A 95 -22.41 5.77 -6.84
N ARG A 96 -21.49 5.26 -7.68
CA ARG A 96 -20.05 5.22 -7.41
C ARG A 96 -19.34 6.53 -7.77
N GLU A 97 -20.03 7.46 -8.43
CA GLU A 97 -19.47 8.77 -8.79
C GLU A 97 -19.70 9.83 -7.72
N ASN A 98 -20.76 9.65 -6.90
CA ASN A 98 -21.14 10.59 -5.87
C ASN A 98 -21.26 9.86 -4.53
N THR A 99 -20.21 9.92 -3.75
CA THR A 99 -20.13 9.22 -2.46
C THR A 99 -19.62 10.15 -1.40
N ARG A 100 -20.28 10.12 -0.26
CA ARG A 100 -19.81 10.75 0.98
C ARG A 100 -19.81 9.67 2.04
N ALA A 101 -18.68 9.46 2.69
CA ALA A 101 -18.60 8.44 3.72
C ALA A 101 -17.81 8.93 4.92
N LEU A 102 -18.25 8.50 6.09
CA LEU A 102 -17.57 8.75 7.34
C LEU A 102 -17.08 7.41 7.86
N VAL A 103 -15.80 7.34 8.20
CA VAL A 103 -15.13 6.12 8.68
C VAL A 103 -14.72 6.33 10.13
N PHE A 104 -15.07 5.37 10.97
CA PHE A 104 -14.66 5.30 12.37
C PHE A 104 -14.18 3.92 12.74
N GLY A 105 -13.29 3.87 13.72
CA GLY A 105 -12.86 2.62 14.28
C GLY A 105 -11.58 2.74 15.05
N GLY A 106 -10.86 1.64 15.12
CA GLY A 106 -9.58 1.60 15.81
C GLY A 106 -8.86 0.28 15.64
N SER A 107 -7.63 0.31 16.08
CA SER A 107 -6.71 -0.82 16.06
C SER A 107 -6.22 -1.10 17.46
N LEU A 108 -6.36 -2.36 17.92
CA LEU A 108 -5.88 -2.87 19.20
C LEU A 108 -4.63 -3.71 18.97
N PHE A 109 -3.58 -3.47 19.75
CA PHE A 109 -2.30 -4.17 19.63
C PHE A 109 -2.01 -4.98 20.89
N ALA A 110 -1.54 -6.22 20.70
CA ALA A 110 -1.11 -7.10 21.78
C ALA A 110 0.15 -7.90 21.38
N PRO A 111 1.32 -7.69 22.01
CA PRO A 111 1.59 -6.62 22.97
C PRO A 111 1.53 -5.22 22.34
N ASP A 112 1.57 -4.21 23.16
CA ASP A 112 1.59 -2.80 22.76
C ASP A 112 2.65 -2.54 21.69
N LEU A 113 2.33 -1.63 20.76
CA LEU A 113 3.21 -1.18 19.69
C LEU A 113 3.55 0.29 19.94
N ALA A 114 4.83 0.59 20.16
CA ALA A 114 5.30 1.92 20.55
C ALA A 114 4.56 2.53 21.76
N GLY A 115 4.26 1.69 22.78
CA GLY A 115 3.53 2.12 23.98
C GLY A 115 2.03 2.33 23.77
N HIS A 116 1.51 2.01 22.60
CA HIS A 116 0.08 2.15 22.28
C HIS A 116 -0.59 0.77 22.19
N SER A 117 -1.56 0.52 23.07
CA SER A 117 -2.44 -0.66 22.98
C SER A 117 -3.64 -0.41 22.07
N PHE A 118 -4.03 0.86 21.88
CA PHE A 118 -5.16 1.25 21.03
C PHE A 118 -4.86 2.53 20.25
N ILE A 119 -5.18 2.52 18.95
CA ILE A 119 -5.10 3.70 18.08
C ILE A 119 -6.47 3.91 17.43
N PRO A 120 -7.11 5.06 17.66
CA PRO A 120 -8.36 5.41 16.99
C PRO A 120 -8.11 5.74 15.52
N ILE A 121 -9.07 5.38 14.67
CA ILE A 121 -9.06 5.67 13.23
C ILE A 121 -10.33 6.47 12.90
N GLY A 122 -10.16 7.58 12.18
CA GLY A 122 -11.26 8.39 11.71
C GLY A 122 -10.90 9.08 10.41
N ALA A 123 -11.82 9.04 9.44
CA ALA A 123 -11.65 9.72 8.16
C ALA A 123 -12.99 10.13 7.57
N LEU A 124 -12.99 11.24 6.82
CA LEU A 124 -14.07 11.67 5.96
C LEU A 124 -13.64 11.42 4.50
N TYR A 125 -14.48 10.73 3.77
CA TYR A 125 -14.32 10.50 2.35
C TYR A 125 -15.39 11.29 1.59
N TYR A 126 -14.98 11.97 0.52
CA TYR A 126 -15.85 12.73 -0.36
C TYR A 126 -15.47 12.45 -1.81
N LYS A 127 -16.46 12.11 -2.65
CA LYS A 127 -16.31 11.95 -4.10
C LYS A 127 -17.55 12.54 -4.76
N HIS A 128 -17.36 13.39 -5.72
CA HIS A 128 -18.49 13.98 -6.45
C HIS A 128 -18.07 14.34 -7.88
N ARG A 129 -18.99 14.14 -8.80
CA ARG A 129 -18.84 14.51 -10.20
C ARG A 129 -19.74 15.69 -10.56
N PHE A 130 -19.11 16.79 -10.93
CA PHE A 130 -19.74 18.00 -11.44
C PHE A 130 -19.55 18.04 -12.97
N HIS A 131 -20.49 17.53 -13.73
CA HIS A 131 -20.39 17.42 -15.19
C HIS A 131 -19.13 16.65 -15.64
N ASP A 132 -18.11 17.37 -16.11
CA ASP A 132 -16.82 16.87 -16.57
C ASP A 132 -15.72 16.92 -15.49
N LEU A 133 -15.98 17.60 -14.38
CA LEU A 133 -15.06 17.72 -13.24
C LEU A 133 -15.40 16.69 -12.16
N ARG A 134 -14.46 15.84 -11.82
CA ARG A 134 -14.51 14.93 -10.67
C ARG A 134 -13.65 15.48 -9.54
N VAL A 135 -14.22 15.52 -8.36
CA VAL A 135 -13.55 15.89 -7.11
C VAL A 135 -13.55 14.67 -6.21
N ARG A 136 -12.41 14.33 -5.66
CA ARG A 136 -12.27 13.33 -4.60
C ARG A 136 -11.47 13.93 -3.45
N GLY A 137 -11.87 13.67 -2.21
CA GLY A 137 -11.16 14.14 -1.02
C GLY A 137 -11.16 13.07 0.05
N VAL A 138 -10.03 12.95 0.74
CA VAL A 138 -9.87 12.16 1.96
C VAL A 138 -9.31 13.06 3.04
N PHE A 139 -9.98 13.12 4.16
CA PHE A 139 -9.62 13.99 5.28
C PHE A 139 -9.53 13.17 6.56
N SER A 140 -8.38 13.18 7.17
CA SER A 140 -8.10 12.53 8.45
C SER A 140 -7.19 13.40 9.31
N ILE A 141 -6.85 12.95 10.50
CA ILE A 141 -5.91 13.68 11.36
C ILE A 141 -4.51 13.75 10.75
N LEU A 142 -4.10 12.73 9.98
CA LEU A 142 -2.73 12.57 9.48
C LEU A 142 -2.59 12.88 8.00
N VAL A 143 -3.58 12.51 7.20
CA VAL A 143 -3.55 12.61 5.75
C VAL A 143 -4.77 13.40 5.29
N ASN A 144 -4.51 14.46 4.53
CA ASN A 144 -5.54 15.24 3.89
C ASN A 144 -5.17 15.40 2.43
N GLU A 145 -6.03 14.93 1.55
CA GLU A 145 -5.81 14.96 0.12
C GLU A 145 -7.07 15.35 -0.65
N VAL A 146 -6.89 16.06 -1.74
CA VAL A 146 -7.94 16.39 -2.69
C VAL A 146 -7.44 16.18 -4.11
N ASP A 147 -8.16 15.35 -4.85
CA ASP A 147 -7.94 15.10 -6.27
C ASP A 147 -8.99 15.81 -7.10
N LEU A 148 -8.55 16.47 -8.15
CA LEU A 148 -9.36 17.11 -9.15
C LEU A 148 -9.05 16.49 -10.51
N SER A 149 -10.04 16.06 -11.25
CA SER A 149 -9.83 15.58 -12.62
C SER A 149 -10.96 16.08 -13.52
N ARG A 150 -10.59 16.80 -14.57
CA ARG A 150 -11.49 17.20 -15.63
C ARG A 150 -11.22 16.35 -16.86
N THR A 151 -12.26 15.66 -17.36
CA THR A 151 -12.12 14.74 -18.49
C THR A 151 -12.82 15.32 -19.72
N SER A 152 -12.09 15.37 -20.84
CA SER A 152 -12.60 15.77 -22.15
C SER A 152 -12.20 14.71 -23.19
N GLY A 153 -13.17 13.88 -23.59
CA GLY A 153 -12.87 12.68 -24.37
C GLY A 153 -11.95 11.72 -23.60
N GLN A 154 -10.77 11.46 -24.12
CA GLN A 154 -9.76 10.63 -23.47
C GLN A 154 -8.74 11.45 -22.67
N PHE A 155 -8.69 12.76 -22.84
CA PHE A 155 -7.76 13.63 -22.14
C PHE A 155 -8.28 14.03 -20.76
N GLN A 156 -7.37 14.12 -19.80
CA GLN A 156 -7.62 14.57 -18.46
C GLN A 156 -6.71 15.74 -18.10
N LEU A 157 -7.28 16.77 -17.48
CA LEU A 157 -6.55 17.75 -16.69
C LEU A 157 -6.63 17.34 -15.24
N LEU A 158 -5.51 17.36 -14.56
CA LEU A 158 -5.35 16.75 -13.25
C LEU A 158 -4.80 17.78 -12.26
N GLY A 159 -5.37 17.78 -11.07
CA GLY A 159 -4.89 18.51 -9.92
C GLY A 159 -4.92 17.62 -8.69
N HIS A 160 -3.89 17.69 -7.86
CA HIS A 160 -3.85 16.99 -6.59
C HIS A 160 -3.19 17.88 -5.55
N VAL A 161 -3.81 17.96 -4.39
CA VAL A 161 -3.26 18.65 -3.23
C VAL A 161 -3.22 17.65 -2.10
N ASP A 162 -2.06 17.50 -1.47
CA ASP A 162 -1.93 16.71 -0.26
C ASP A 162 -1.18 17.47 0.84
N ASN A 163 -1.58 17.18 2.07
CA ASN A 163 -0.94 17.66 3.27
C ASN A 163 -0.78 16.51 4.25
N ASN A 164 0.47 16.14 4.50
CA ASN A 164 0.89 15.15 5.48
C ASN A 164 1.56 15.86 6.65
N THR A 165 0.77 16.58 7.43
CA THR A 165 1.26 17.26 8.63
C THR A 165 0.96 16.42 9.84
N ILE A 166 2.01 15.95 10.52
CA ILE A 166 1.86 15.28 11.80
C ILE A 166 1.76 16.37 12.87
N PRO A 167 0.58 16.59 13.48
CA PRO A 167 0.38 17.68 14.44
C PRO A 167 1.03 17.46 15.79
N PHE A 168 1.50 16.26 16.06
CA PHE A 168 2.19 15.83 17.27
C PHE A 168 3.63 15.39 16.97
N ALA A 169 4.38 15.04 18.00
CA ALA A 169 5.73 14.51 17.85
C ALA A 169 5.71 13.19 17.06
N ALA A 170 6.48 13.14 15.98
CA ALA A 170 6.75 11.91 15.26
C ALA A 170 8.06 11.32 15.75
N THR A 171 7.99 10.15 16.37
CA THR A 171 9.14 9.37 16.81
C THR A 171 9.32 8.19 15.87
N GLU A 172 10.54 7.83 15.53
CA GLU A 172 10.77 6.60 14.78
C GLU A 172 10.54 5.39 15.69
N ILE A 173 9.99 4.34 15.10
CA ILE A 173 9.69 3.10 15.81
C ILE A 173 10.65 2.03 15.30
N ASP A 174 11.43 1.49 16.22
CA ASP A 174 12.28 0.33 15.95
C ASP A 174 11.99 -0.76 16.98
N ALA A 175 11.96 -2.00 16.53
CA ALA A 175 11.65 -3.13 17.39
C ALA A 175 10.30 -3.01 18.15
N GLY A 176 9.32 -2.29 17.59
CA GLY A 176 8.03 -2.03 18.23
C GLY A 176 8.09 -1.04 19.37
N LYS A 177 9.19 -0.30 19.53
CA LYS A 177 9.39 0.71 20.57
C LYS A 177 9.79 2.04 19.95
N ASP A 178 9.42 3.12 20.60
CA ASP A 178 9.90 4.45 20.26
C ASP A 178 11.41 4.54 20.45
N VAL A 179 12.10 5.08 19.43
CA VAL A 179 13.54 5.34 19.49
C VAL A 179 13.79 6.67 20.18
N PRO A 180 14.42 6.67 21.37
CA PRO A 180 14.66 7.91 22.11
C PRO A 180 15.47 8.92 21.29
N GLY A 181 15.10 10.19 21.35
CA GLY A 181 15.81 11.26 20.68
C GLY A 181 15.48 11.47 19.21
N THR A 182 14.70 10.58 18.56
CA THR A 182 14.31 10.76 17.15
C THR A 182 13.02 11.58 16.97
N SER A 183 12.44 12.04 18.08
CA SER A 183 11.18 12.78 18.09
C SER A 183 11.33 14.15 17.43
N ILE A 184 10.62 14.38 16.34
CA ILE A 184 10.59 15.66 15.61
C ILE A 184 9.15 15.97 15.19
N LYS A 185 8.90 17.24 14.91
CA LYS A 185 7.71 17.65 14.17
C LYS A 185 8.08 17.88 12.72
N TRP A 186 7.35 17.32 11.79
CA TRP A 186 7.58 17.54 10.37
C TRP A 186 6.30 17.38 9.56
N GLY A 187 6.33 17.85 8.34
CA GLY A 187 5.23 17.67 7.41
C GLY A 187 5.58 18.13 6.01
N THR A 188 4.70 17.77 5.09
CA THR A 188 4.77 18.18 3.68
C THR A 188 3.41 18.75 3.25
N ALA A 189 3.45 19.75 2.41
CA ALA A 189 2.29 20.24 1.67
C ALA A 189 2.66 20.25 0.19
N ASN A 190 1.91 19.54 -0.64
CA ASN A 190 2.22 19.36 -2.05
C ASN A 190 1.03 19.76 -2.92
N LEU A 191 1.35 20.40 -4.05
CA LEU A 191 0.46 20.63 -5.17
C LEU A 191 1.03 19.89 -6.38
N ARG A 192 0.21 19.06 -7.02
CA ARG A 192 0.55 18.41 -8.28
C ARG A 192 -0.44 18.88 -9.35
N LEU A 193 0.08 19.40 -10.44
CA LEU A 193 -0.70 19.75 -11.64
C LEU A 193 -0.24 18.87 -12.78
N GLY A 194 -1.19 18.37 -13.57
CA GLY A 194 -0.85 17.40 -14.59
C GLY A 194 -1.88 17.24 -15.70
N ALA A 195 -1.50 16.40 -16.61
CA ALA A 195 -2.34 15.93 -17.70
C ALA A 195 -2.30 14.42 -17.80
N GLY A 196 -3.34 13.83 -18.34
CA GLY A 196 -3.44 12.40 -18.49
C GLY A 196 -4.24 11.96 -19.70
N TRP A 197 -4.10 10.68 -19.96
CA TRP A 197 -4.90 9.99 -20.96
C TRP A 197 -5.60 8.81 -20.30
N ARG A 198 -6.91 8.71 -20.51
CA ARG A 198 -7.79 7.70 -19.95
C ARG A 198 -8.45 6.90 -21.07
N LEU A 199 -8.27 5.58 -21.03
CA LEU A 199 -8.90 4.63 -21.92
C LEU A 199 -9.80 3.70 -21.10
N PRO A 200 -11.12 3.69 -21.32
CA PRO A 200 -12.00 2.70 -20.73
C PRO A 200 -11.60 1.29 -21.15
N VAL A 201 -11.62 0.35 -20.21
CA VAL A 201 -11.31 -1.07 -20.47
C VAL A 201 -12.44 -1.97 -19.98
N ALA A 202 -12.62 -3.13 -20.62
CA ALA A 202 -13.55 -4.14 -20.11
C ALA A 202 -13.08 -4.65 -18.73
N PRO A 203 -13.98 -4.96 -17.80
CA PRO A 203 -15.41 -5.20 -17.95
C PRO A 203 -16.35 -3.98 -17.87
N PHE A 204 -15.87 -2.77 -17.96
CA PHE A 204 -16.67 -1.54 -17.96
C PHE A 204 -17.45 -1.23 -16.67
N GLN A 205 -16.88 -1.51 -15.53
CA GLN A 205 -17.34 -0.82 -14.33
C GLN A 205 -16.87 0.65 -14.39
N ILE A 206 -17.49 1.52 -13.62
CA ILE A 206 -17.35 2.99 -13.77
C ILE A 206 -15.90 3.49 -13.75
N ASP A 207 -15.02 2.78 -13.04
CA ASP A 207 -13.61 3.13 -12.88
C ASP A 207 -12.66 2.17 -13.59
N ASN A 208 -13.17 1.22 -14.41
CA ASN A 208 -12.33 0.34 -15.19
C ASN A 208 -11.71 1.09 -16.35
N ASP A 209 -10.42 1.35 -16.24
CA ASP A 209 -9.69 2.13 -17.22
C ASP A 209 -8.18 1.88 -17.17
N LEU A 210 -7.51 2.29 -18.24
CA LEU A 210 -6.08 2.51 -18.30
C LEU A 210 -5.84 4.02 -18.27
N ARG A 211 -5.06 4.50 -17.32
CA ARG A 211 -4.66 5.90 -17.18
C ARG A 211 -3.15 6.04 -17.31
N LEU A 212 -2.74 6.95 -18.16
CA LEU A 212 -1.37 7.43 -18.26
C LEU A 212 -1.38 8.89 -17.81
N GLN A 213 -0.63 9.23 -16.79
CA GLN A 213 -0.70 10.53 -16.15
C GLN A 213 0.71 11.08 -15.93
N LEU A 214 0.89 12.34 -16.23
CA LEU A 214 2.11 13.09 -15.96
C LEU A 214 1.76 14.31 -15.11
N TYR A 215 2.41 14.43 -13.96
CA TYR A 215 2.27 15.55 -13.06
C TYR A 215 3.60 16.27 -12.92
N TYR A 216 3.52 17.54 -12.59
CA TYR A 216 4.61 18.28 -11.98
C TYR A 216 4.20 18.63 -10.54
N GLN A 217 5.01 18.19 -9.59
CA GLN A 217 4.83 18.48 -8.18
C GLN A 217 5.60 19.72 -7.79
N ALA A 218 4.96 20.59 -7.01
CA ALA A 218 5.58 21.67 -6.26
C ALA A 218 5.10 21.56 -4.81
N GLY A 219 6.02 21.43 -3.88
CA GLY A 219 5.70 21.21 -2.48
C GLY A 219 6.65 21.94 -1.55
N TYR A 220 6.35 21.85 -0.28
CA TYR A 220 7.15 22.39 0.80
C TYR A 220 7.30 21.37 1.92
N LEU A 221 8.54 21.09 2.28
CA LEU A 221 8.92 20.24 3.40
C LEU A 221 9.40 21.12 4.55
N TYR A 222 8.87 20.88 5.73
CA TYR A 222 9.33 21.54 6.94
C TYR A 222 9.60 20.55 8.06
N SER A 223 10.55 20.88 8.93
CA SER A 223 10.86 20.07 10.09
C SER A 223 11.30 20.94 11.27
N LYS A 224 10.97 20.48 12.49
CA LYS A 224 11.28 21.23 13.71
C LYS A 224 11.69 20.30 14.85
N ARG A 225 12.72 20.69 15.57
CA ARG A 225 13.12 20.04 16.81
C ARG A 225 12.06 20.26 17.90
N LEU A 226 11.90 19.29 18.76
CA LEU A 226 11.06 19.32 19.94
C LEU A 226 11.90 19.13 21.21
N THR A 227 11.30 19.29 22.37
CA THR A 227 11.97 19.07 23.66
C THR A 227 12.57 17.66 23.79
N GLY A 228 11.94 16.65 23.17
CA GLY A 228 12.44 15.26 23.16
C GLY A 228 13.41 14.93 22.02
N THR A 229 13.82 15.91 21.18
CA THR A 229 14.79 15.67 20.10
C THR A 229 16.19 15.57 20.67
N GLY A 230 16.90 14.48 20.38
CA GLY A 230 18.28 14.26 20.81
C GLY A 230 19.25 15.34 20.31
N GLN A 231 20.27 15.65 21.11
CA GLN A 231 21.24 16.71 20.77
C GLN A 231 21.99 16.43 19.45
N GLY A 232 22.26 15.16 19.13
CA GLY A 232 22.95 14.74 17.91
C GLY A 232 22.09 14.78 16.64
N VAL A 233 20.80 15.05 16.74
CA VAL A 233 19.94 15.17 15.56
C VAL A 233 20.23 16.48 14.86
N LEU A 234 20.56 16.40 13.57
CA LEU A 234 20.77 17.53 12.67
C LEU A 234 19.64 17.54 11.64
N LEU A 235 18.75 18.52 11.70
CA LEU A 235 17.68 18.68 10.74
C LEU A 235 18.13 19.55 9.57
N PRO A 236 17.73 19.20 8.33
CA PRO A 236 17.95 20.09 7.19
C PRO A 236 17.04 21.32 7.29
N PRO A 237 17.31 22.38 6.53
CA PRO A 237 16.45 23.54 6.46
C PRO A 237 15.10 23.17 5.82
N ASP A 238 14.08 23.93 6.19
CA ASP A 238 12.79 23.90 5.48
C ASP A 238 13.02 24.25 4.01
N THR A 239 12.39 23.51 3.09
CA THR A 239 12.74 23.59 1.68
C THR A 239 11.57 23.38 0.73
N PRO A 240 11.53 24.08 -0.41
CA PRO A 240 10.68 23.67 -1.52
C PRO A 240 11.18 22.35 -2.11
N VAL A 241 10.21 21.50 -2.47
CA VAL A 241 10.45 20.21 -3.13
C VAL A 241 9.66 20.19 -4.43
N HIS A 242 10.30 19.86 -5.53
CA HIS A 242 9.61 19.86 -6.81
C HIS A 242 10.16 18.82 -7.78
N GLY A 243 9.36 18.46 -8.78
CA GLY A 243 9.78 17.57 -9.85
C GLY A 243 8.63 16.86 -10.55
N PRO A 244 8.93 16.07 -11.59
CA PRO A 244 7.94 15.31 -12.32
C PRO A 244 7.55 14.00 -11.62
N LEU A 245 6.28 13.62 -11.76
CA LEU A 245 5.72 12.33 -11.41
C LEU A 245 5.03 11.74 -12.64
N PHE A 246 5.47 10.58 -13.08
CA PHE A 246 4.80 9.77 -14.09
C PHE A 246 4.05 8.63 -13.42
N ARG A 247 2.79 8.41 -13.82
CA ARG A 247 1.90 7.43 -13.22
C ARG A 247 1.18 6.63 -14.30
N ILE A 248 1.21 5.30 -14.16
CA ILE A 248 0.38 4.38 -14.94
C ILE A 248 -0.57 3.68 -13.99
N ARG A 249 -1.85 3.60 -14.35
CA ARG A 249 -2.86 2.83 -13.62
C ARG A 249 -3.70 2.04 -14.60
N TYR A 250 -3.80 0.76 -14.36
CA TYR A 250 -4.73 -0.14 -15.02
C TYR A 250 -5.67 -0.72 -13.99
N ASP A 251 -6.96 -0.56 -14.19
CA ASP A 251 -7.99 -1.17 -13.36
C ASP A 251 -8.98 -1.93 -14.26
N GLY A 252 -8.88 -3.26 -14.27
CA GLY A 252 -9.79 -4.19 -14.93
C GLY A 252 -10.50 -5.10 -13.92
N LEU A 253 -10.58 -4.70 -12.64
CA LEU A 253 -11.25 -5.50 -11.62
C LEU A 253 -12.76 -5.32 -11.66
N ARG A 254 -13.48 -6.43 -11.61
CA ARG A 254 -14.87 -6.47 -11.16
C ARG A 254 -14.88 -6.50 -9.63
N ARG A 255 -15.75 -5.74 -9.03
CA ARG A 255 -15.94 -5.67 -7.59
C ARG A 255 -17.31 -6.14 -7.20
N ASN A 256 -17.45 -6.75 -6.03
CA ASN A 256 -18.73 -7.14 -5.46
C ASN A 256 -19.44 -5.94 -4.79
N LEU A 257 -20.61 -6.15 -4.19
CA LEU A 257 -21.40 -5.10 -3.54
C LEU A 257 -20.66 -4.37 -2.42
N MET A 258 -19.64 -5.00 -1.82
CA MET A 258 -18.78 -4.41 -0.80
C MET A 258 -17.51 -3.78 -1.41
N GLU A 259 -17.51 -3.48 -2.69
CA GLU A 259 -16.36 -2.93 -3.44
C GLU A 259 -15.08 -3.78 -3.34
N LEU A 260 -15.19 -5.02 -2.85
CA LEU A 260 -14.05 -5.92 -2.76
C LEU A 260 -13.73 -6.53 -4.14
N PRO A 261 -12.44 -6.68 -4.50
CA PRO A 261 -12.04 -7.35 -5.73
C PRO A 261 -12.67 -8.74 -5.87
N HIS A 262 -13.33 -9.01 -6.97
CA HIS A 262 -14.01 -10.27 -7.25
C HIS A 262 -13.39 -11.04 -8.40
N GLU A 263 -13.09 -10.35 -9.51
CA GLU A 263 -12.50 -10.96 -10.70
C GLU A 263 -11.71 -9.92 -11.49
N GLY A 264 -10.63 -10.34 -12.16
CA GLY A 264 -9.82 -9.48 -13.00
C GLY A 264 -8.52 -9.05 -12.35
N MET A 265 -7.94 -7.96 -12.83
CA MET A 265 -6.68 -7.45 -12.30
C MET A 265 -6.62 -5.93 -12.28
N ALA A 266 -5.80 -5.40 -11.37
CA ALA A 266 -5.37 -4.01 -11.36
C ALA A 266 -3.86 -3.94 -11.17
N ALA A 267 -3.23 -2.98 -11.84
CA ALA A 267 -1.79 -2.76 -11.75
C ALA A 267 -1.46 -1.26 -11.81
N GLY A 268 -0.38 -0.88 -11.20
CA GLY A 268 0.09 0.50 -11.24
C GLY A 268 1.60 0.61 -11.13
N LEU A 269 2.11 1.71 -11.68
CA LEU A 269 3.51 2.09 -11.60
C LEU A 269 3.60 3.60 -11.41
N ASP A 270 4.41 4.04 -10.45
CA ASP A 270 4.80 5.43 -10.22
C ASP A 270 6.30 5.59 -10.39
N ALA A 271 6.70 6.63 -11.11
CA ALA A 271 8.07 7.09 -11.19
C ALA A 271 8.11 8.57 -10.78
N GLU A 272 8.67 8.86 -9.63
CA GLU A 272 8.71 10.17 -8.99
C GLU A 272 10.16 10.65 -8.88
N TYR A 273 10.53 11.68 -9.64
CA TYR A 273 11.81 12.36 -9.52
C TYR A 273 11.60 13.69 -8.80
N LEU A 274 12.26 13.88 -7.66
CA LEU A 274 12.12 15.10 -6.86
C LEU A 274 13.47 15.69 -6.53
N THR A 275 13.50 17.03 -6.55
CA THR A 275 14.63 17.88 -6.17
C THR A 275 14.23 18.77 -5.00
N ARG A 276 15.12 18.90 -4.03
CA ARG A 276 15.01 19.82 -2.90
C ARG A 276 15.77 21.10 -3.20
N GLY A 277 15.18 22.25 -2.96
CA GLY A 277 15.76 23.54 -3.25
C GLY A 277 16.98 23.86 -2.38
N THR A 278 16.74 24.24 -1.13
CA THR A 278 17.78 24.43 -0.13
C THR A 278 17.91 23.17 0.70
N TRP A 279 19.10 22.56 0.73
CA TRP A 279 19.31 21.32 1.45
C TRP A 279 20.65 21.32 2.16
N SER A 280 20.86 20.44 3.12
CA SER A 280 22.13 20.28 3.83
C SER A 280 22.25 18.84 4.35
N ASP A 281 23.42 18.48 4.83
CA ASP A 281 23.61 17.23 5.55
C ASP A 281 22.63 17.13 6.71
N ALA A 282 22.07 15.94 6.93
CA ALA A 282 21.12 15.66 7.97
C ALA A 282 21.51 14.41 8.78
N ASN A 283 21.10 14.40 10.05
CA ASN A 283 21.25 13.23 10.92
C ASN A 283 20.01 13.11 11.80
N TYR A 284 19.32 11.99 11.69
CA TYR A 284 18.06 11.76 12.41
C TYR A 284 18.21 10.88 13.65
N GLY A 285 19.45 10.72 14.13
CA GLY A 285 19.77 9.99 15.34
C GLY A 285 20.50 8.66 15.11
N ALA A 286 20.58 8.17 13.88
CA ALA A 286 21.29 6.94 13.56
C ALA A 286 22.25 7.10 12.38
N ALA A 287 21.80 7.55 11.22
CA ALA A 287 22.61 7.76 10.03
C ALA A 287 22.82 9.23 9.72
N THR A 288 23.97 9.55 9.13
CA THR A 288 24.20 10.82 8.47
C THR A 288 23.86 10.70 6.99
N PHE A 289 23.01 11.59 6.53
CA PHE A 289 22.56 11.69 5.15
C PHE A 289 23.21 12.88 4.48
N PRO A 290 24.25 12.69 3.64
CA PRO A 290 24.90 13.78 2.95
C PRO A 290 23.95 14.50 1.99
N GLU A 291 24.06 15.82 1.91
CA GLU A 291 23.28 16.65 0.98
C GLU A 291 23.32 16.10 -0.44
N ALA A 292 24.51 15.85 -0.95
CA ALA A 292 24.74 15.39 -2.32
C ALA A 292 24.06 14.05 -2.65
N ALA A 293 23.76 13.23 -1.64
CA ALA A 293 23.09 11.94 -1.82
C ALA A 293 21.58 12.01 -1.69
N THR A 294 21.06 13.02 -0.98
CA THR A 294 19.65 13.10 -0.59
C THR A 294 18.88 14.27 -1.20
N ARG A 295 19.57 15.21 -1.83
CA ARG A 295 18.96 16.39 -2.46
C ARG A 295 18.04 16.02 -3.61
N ASP A 296 18.53 15.12 -4.48
CA ASP A 296 17.81 14.66 -5.66
C ASP A 296 17.62 13.17 -5.57
N TYR A 297 16.41 12.70 -5.86
CA TYR A 297 16.11 11.27 -5.83
C TYR A 297 15.04 10.87 -6.84
N LEU A 298 15.14 9.64 -7.32
CA LEU A 298 14.11 8.98 -8.12
C LEU A 298 13.54 7.80 -7.33
N LYS A 299 12.23 7.79 -7.14
CA LYS A 299 11.48 6.69 -6.54
C LYS A 299 10.69 5.98 -7.61
N LEU A 300 10.77 4.65 -7.60
CA LEU A 300 9.90 3.79 -8.36
C LEU A 300 9.06 2.96 -7.41
N SER A 301 7.77 2.92 -7.61
CA SER A 301 6.87 2.03 -6.87
C SER A 301 5.80 1.47 -7.78
N GLY A 302 5.30 0.28 -7.44
CA GLY A 302 4.26 -0.34 -8.24
C GLY A 302 3.50 -1.40 -7.45
N TYR A 303 2.35 -1.77 -8.02
CA TYR A 303 1.52 -2.83 -7.48
C TYR A 303 0.88 -3.67 -8.57
N LEU A 304 0.47 -4.87 -8.17
CA LEU A 304 -0.32 -5.80 -8.98
C LEU A 304 -1.30 -6.51 -8.06
N ASN A 305 -2.59 -6.43 -8.37
CA ASN A 305 -3.65 -7.14 -7.68
C ASN A 305 -4.42 -8.00 -8.68
N VAL A 306 -4.62 -9.27 -8.37
CA VAL A 306 -5.34 -10.23 -9.21
C VAL A 306 -6.37 -10.93 -8.38
N ALA A 307 -7.60 -10.92 -8.84
CA ALA A 307 -8.70 -11.67 -8.25
C ALA A 307 -9.19 -12.73 -9.24
N THR A 308 -9.33 -13.97 -8.79
CA THR A 308 -9.76 -15.09 -9.63
C THR A 308 -10.64 -16.08 -8.85
N GLY A 309 -11.47 -16.80 -9.57
CA GLY A 309 -12.19 -17.95 -9.01
C GLY A 309 -11.23 -19.10 -8.69
N ILE A 310 -11.63 -19.95 -7.75
CA ILE A 310 -10.91 -21.19 -7.46
C ILE A 310 -11.53 -22.31 -8.29
N PRO A 311 -10.73 -23.00 -9.13
CA PRO A 311 -11.23 -24.11 -9.94
C PRO A 311 -11.98 -25.14 -9.09
N LEU A 312 -13.10 -25.64 -9.59
CA LEU A 312 -13.97 -26.65 -8.93
C LEU A 312 -14.77 -26.15 -7.73
N LEU A 313 -14.59 -24.90 -7.30
CA LEU A 313 -15.43 -24.27 -6.27
C LEU A 313 -16.44 -23.31 -6.91
N SER A 314 -17.52 -23.04 -6.16
CA SER A 314 -18.53 -22.08 -6.62
C SER A 314 -17.97 -20.66 -6.70
N GLU A 315 -18.70 -19.78 -7.38
CA GLU A 315 -18.33 -18.36 -7.53
C GLU A 315 -18.15 -17.60 -6.21
N LYS A 316 -18.69 -18.14 -5.12
CA LYS A 316 -18.53 -17.60 -3.75
C LYS A 316 -17.11 -17.70 -3.21
N HIS A 317 -16.21 -18.42 -3.87
CA HIS A 317 -14.84 -18.66 -3.44
C HIS A 317 -13.86 -17.93 -4.38
N ARG A 318 -13.08 -17.01 -3.82
CA ARG A 318 -12.12 -16.21 -4.58
C ARG A 318 -10.72 -16.30 -4.00
N LEU A 319 -9.76 -16.23 -4.89
CA LEU A 319 -8.35 -16.09 -4.56
C LEU A 319 -7.88 -14.73 -5.03
N ILE A 320 -7.33 -13.94 -4.12
CA ILE A 320 -6.78 -12.63 -4.42
C ILE A 320 -5.28 -12.68 -4.15
N THR A 321 -4.49 -12.31 -5.16
CA THR A 321 -3.03 -12.22 -5.05
C THR A 321 -2.64 -10.77 -5.21
N SER A 322 -1.82 -10.26 -4.28
CA SER A 322 -1.37 -8.87 -4.30
C SER A 322 0.15 -8.81 -4.19
N PHE A 323 0.76 -7.94 -4.98
CA PHE A 323 2.19 -7.62 -4.93
C PHE A 323 2.38 -6.12 -4.89
N TYR A 324 3.31 -5.68 -4.05
CA TYR A 324 3.72 -4.28 -3.96
C TYR A 324 5.25 -4.22 -3.91
N GLY A 325 5.83 -3.27 -4.58
CA GLY A 325 7.27 -3.07 -4.57
C GLY A 325 7.65 -1.61 -4.75
N GLY A 326 8.78 -1.22 -4.17
CA GLY A 326 9.33 0.12 -4.35
C GLY A 326 10.81 0.17 -4.01
N PHE A 327 11.54 1.00 -4.74
CA PHE A 327 12.96 1.25 -4.55
C PHE A 327 13.38 2.59 -5.14
N ALA A 328 14.55 3.08 -4.75
CA ALA A 328 15.15 4.28 -5.32
C ALA A 328 16.36 3.90 -6.20
N PRO A 329 16.24 3.98 -7.54
CA PRO A 329 17.36 3.71 -8.43
C PRO A 329 18.40 4.83 -8.45
N TYR A 330 18.03 6.04 -8.01
CA TYR A 330 18.89 7.20 -7.94
C TYR A 330 18.63 8.00 -6.66
N GLY A 331 19.68 8.50 -6.06
CA GLY A 331 19.65 9.19 -4.77
C GLY A 331 19.52 8.24 -3.59
N THR A 332 19.65 8.77 -2.39
CA THR A 332 19.44 8.05 -1.13
C THR A 332 18.17 8.60 -0.48
N LEU A 333 17.27 7.72 -0.12
CA LEU A 333 16.07 8.11 0.61
C LEU A 333 16.42 8.32 2.08
N ASP A 334 16.03 9.47 2.60
CA ASP A 334 16.13 9.83 4.01
C ASP A 334 14.75 9.75 4.70
N ARG A 335 14.67 10.11 5.96
CA ARG A 335 13.47 10.08 6.78
C ARG A 335 12.23 10.71 6.13
N PHE A 336 12.40 11.75 5.32
CA PHE A 336 11.30 12.50 4.69
C PHE A 336 10.92 11.96 3.30
N SER A 337 11.81 11.21 2.66
CA SER A 337 11.61 10.70 1.30
C SER A 337 11.40 9.17 1.23
N THR A 338 11.71 8.41 2.30
CA THR A 338 11.50 6.96 2.36
C THR A 338 10.04 6.57 2.04
N PHE A 339 9.87 5.35 1.54
CA PHE A 339 8.54 4.73 1.54
C PHE A 339 8.10 4.49 2.96
N ARG A 340 6.81 4.66 3.22
CA ARG A 340 6.23 4.43 4.54
C ARG A 340 5.27 3.26 4.48
N ILE A 341 5.64 2.14 5.11
CA ILE A 341 4.79 0.96 5.20
C ILE A 341 3.98 1.05 6.49
N GLY A 342 2.72 0.73 6.38
CA GLY A 342 1.82 0.73 7.51
C GLY A 342 0.73 -0.31 7.40
N GLY A 343 -0.08 -0.42 8.43
CA GLY A 343 -1.24 -1.28 8.44
C GLY A 343 -2.43 -0.68 7.68
N GLY A 344 -3.41 -1.49 7.50
CA GLY A 344 -4.69 -1.16 6.90
C GLY A 344 -5.72 -2.16 7.34
N PRO A 345 -6.90 -2.14 6.77
CA PRO A 345 -7.34 -1.24 5.71
C PRO A 345 -7.81 0.10 6.28
N ILE A 346 -7.63 1.17 5.52
CA ILE A 346 -8.53 2.30 5.65
C ILE A 346 -9.57 2.04 4.59
N PRO A 347 -10.85 1.89 4.92
CA PRO A 347 -11.89 1.80 3.92
C PRO A 347 -11.94 3.13 3.19
N SER A 348 -11.27 3.22 2.10
CA SER A 348 -11.55 4.16 1.06
C SER A 348 -12.23 3.37 -0.04
N GLU A 349 -13.17 3.95 -0.71
CA GLU A 349 -13.70 3.31 -1.88
C GLU A 349 -12.55 2.96 -2.80
N ALA A 350 -12.38 1.72 -3.06
CA ALA A 350 -11.64 0.99 -4.11
C ALA A 350 -10.48 1.69 -4.86
N ASP A 351 -10.28 2.98 -4.63
CA ASP A 351 -9.31 3.81 -5.33
C ASP A 351 -7.88 3.70 -4.79
N ASP A 352 -7.70 3.11 -3.60
CA ASP A 352 -6.42 3.08 -2.88
C ASP A 352 -5.69 1.73 -2.99
N MET A 353 -5.75 1.12 -4.18
CA MET A 353 -5.07 -0.14 -4.43
C MET A 353 -3.54 -0.03 -4.49
N GLU A 354 -3.02 1.20 -4.59
CA GLU A 354 -1.58 1.48 -4.65
C GLU A 354 -0.92 1.46 -3.27
N ARG A 355 -1.71 1.53 -2.21
CA ARG A 355 -1.20 1.60 -0.86
C ARG A 355 -0.62 0.27 -0.41
N GLN A 356 0.66 0.27 -0.11
CA GLN A 356 1.36 -0.87 0.44
C GLN A 356 0.95 -1.10 1.90
N VAL A 357 0.39 -2.26 2.18
CA VAL A 357 -0.08 -2.63 3.52
C VAL A 357 0.68 -3.84 4.02
N PHE A 358 1.22 -3.72 5.24
CA PHE A 358 1.66 -4.85 6.04
C PHE A 358 0.73 -4.99 7.24
N PRO A 359 -0.11 -6.06 7.31
CA PRO A 359 -1.08 -6.23 8.38
C PRO A 359 -0.43 -6.29 9.76
N GLY A 360 -1.09 -5.73 10.77
CA GLY A 360 -0.58 -5.65 12.13
C GLY A 360 0.28 -4.43 12.43
N ALA A 361 0.72 -3.68 11.41
CA ALA A 361 1.43 -2.42 11.58
C ALA A 361 0.48 -1.26 11.89
N MET A 362 0.98 -0.19 12.53
CA MET A 362 0.31 1.11 12.57
C MET A 362 0.37 1.78 11.19
N PHE A 363 -0.51 2.76 10.98
CA PHE A 363 -0.47 3.58 9.77
C PHE A 363 0.89 4.26 9.61
N SER A 364 1.54 4.09 8.43
CA SER A 364 2.86 4.68 8.13
C SER A 364 3.93 4.39 9.19
N GLN A 365 3.89 3.22 9.82
CA GLN A 365 4.67 2.89 11.00
C GLN A 365 6.18 3.03 10.77
N PHE A 366 6.68 2.49 9.67
CA PHE A 366 8.12 2.44 9.50
C PHE A 366 8.59 2.88 8.11
N PRO A 367 9.67 3.68 8.10
CA PRO A 367 10.32 4.11 6.87
C PRO A 367 11.14 2.97 6.28
N VAL A 368 11.11 2.81 4.97
CA VAL A 368 11.91 1.82 4.24
C VAL A 368 12.53 2.43 2.99
N ALA A 369 13.76 2.06 2.70
CA ALA A 369 14.46 2.48 1.49
C ALA A 369 14.02 1.69 0.25
N ASP A 370 13.75 0.40 0.44
CA ASP A 370 13.15 -0.48 -0.55
C ASP A 370 12.25 -1.52 0.10
N TYR A 371 11.31 -2.05 -0.65
CA TYR A 371 10.40 -3.08 -0.17
C TYR A 371 9.86 -3.98 -1.30
N LEU A 372 9.50 -5.19 -0.91
CA LEU A 372 8.69 -6.12 -1.69
C LEU A 372 7.69 -6.77 -0.73
N ILE A 373 6.41 -6.64 -1.01
CA ILE A 373 5.31 -7.24 -0.23
C ILE A 373 4.50 -8.12 -1.16
N GLY A 374 4.25 -9.36 -0.75
CA GLY A 374 3.36 -10.30 -1.43
C GLY A 374 2.27 -10.78 -0.48
N ALA A 375 1.04 -10.84 -0.94
CA ALA A 375 -0.07 -11.36 -0.18
C ALA A 375 -0.92 -12.33 -1.01
N LEU A 376 -1.40 -13.37 -0.35
CA LEU A 376 -2.35 -14.33 -0.89
C LEU A 376 -3.55 -14.39 0.04
N GLU A 377 -4.72 -14.07 -0.49
CA GLU A 377 -5.97 -14.02 0.26
C GLU A 377 -6.98 -15.01 -0.33
N TYR A 378 -7.49 -15.90 0.51
CA TYR A 378 -8.70 -16.65 0.24
C TYR A 378 -9.90 -15.89 0.77
N ARG A 379 -10.91 -15.68 -0.08
CA ARG A 379 -12.16 -15.01 0.29
C ARG A 379 -13.34 -15.90 0.00
N ARG A 380 -14.26 -15.96 0.96
CA ARG A 380 -15.53 -16.67 0.84
C ARG A 380 -16.70 -15.73 1.06
N GLU A 381 -17.60 -15.68 0.12
CA GLU A 381 -18.90 -15.07 0.29
C GLU A 381 -19.79 -16.01 1.15
N ILE A 382 -20.20 -15.53 2.32
CA ILE A 382 -21.17 -16.22 3.17
C ILE A 382 -22.57 -15.82 2.72
N PHE A 383 -22.78 -14.52 2.57
CA PHE A 383 -23.95 -13.88 1.96
C PHE A 383 -23.45 -12.77 1.04
N SER A 384 -24.29 -12.28 0.14
CA SER A 384 -23.95 -11.18 -0.77
C SER A 384 -23.45 -9.90 -0.09
N PHE A 385 -23.68 -9.77 1.20
CA PHE A 385 -23.26 -8.65 2.05
C PHE A 385 -22.28 -9.04 3.17
N LEU A 386 -21.85 -10.31 3.25
CA LEU A 386 -20.96 -10.82 4.30
C LEU A 386 -19.88 -11.71 3.70
N TYR A 387 -18.63 -11.29 3.84
CA TYR A 387 -17.46 -11.96 3.32
C TYR A 387 -16.51 -12.31 4.46
N PHE A 388 -16.04 -13.56 4.47
CA PHE A 388 -14.91 -14.00 5.27
C PHE A 388 -13.66 -13.99 4.41
N HIS A 389 -12.52 -13.59 4.96
CA HIS A 389 -11.24 -13.71 4.30
C HIS A 389 -10.14 -14.23 5.23
N LEU A 390 -9.20 -14.94 4.63
CA LEU A 390 -7.98 -15.43 5.25
C LEU A 390 -6.82 -15.01 4.34
N ARG A 391 -5.85 -14.24 4.87
CA ARG A 391 -4.75 -13.66 4.10
C ARG A 391 -3.41 -13.97 4.75
N GLY A 392 -2.49 -14.55 3.98
CA GLY A 392 -1.08 -14.62 4.30
C GLY A 392 -0.32 -13.49 3.61
N THR A 393 0.52 -12.78 4.33
CA THR A 393 1.35 -11.69 3.81
C THR A 393 2.81 -11.97 4.14
N TYR A 394 3.67 -11.75 3.15
CA TYR A 394 5.13 -11.78 3.29
C TYR A 394 5.69 -10.44 2.85
N ALA A 395 6.62 -9.89 3.62
CA ALA A 395 7.33 -8.66 3.29
C ALA A 395 8.84 -8.86 3.40
N ARG A 396 9.57 -8.27 2.46
CA ARG A 396 11.00 -8.03 2.53
C ARG A 396 11.24 -6.53 2.43
N VAL A 397 11.90 -5.95 3.41
CA VAL A 397 12.11 -4.51 3.52
C VAL A 397 13.56 -4.21 3.85
N THR A 398 14.09 -3.11 3.32
CA THR A 398 15.37 -2.54 3.74
C THR A 398 15.10 -1.23 4.47
N ARG A 399 15.49 -1.17 5.72
CA ARG A 399 15.27 0.00 6.58
C ARG A 399 16.50 0.41 7.35
N GLU A 400 16.55 1.66 7.77
CA GLU A 400 17.54 2.15 8.71
C GLU A 400 17.29 1.52 10.09
N VAL A 401 18.35 1.03 10.72
CA VAL A 401 18.30 0.48 12.08
C VAL A 401 18.91 1.49 13.03
N PHE A 402 18.10 1.92 13.98
CA PHE A 402 18.49 2.86 15.01
C PHE A 402 19.20 2.15 16.15
N SER A 403 20.48 1.84 15.96
CA SER A 403 21.31 1.21 17.00
C SER A 403 22.41 2.13 17.43
N ALA A 404 22.59 2.30 18.75
CA ALA A 404 23.72 3.05 19.32
C ALA A 404 25.08 2.40 18.99
N GLN A 405 25.10 1.10 18.68
CA GLN A 405 26.33 0.35 18.41
C GLN A 405 26.76 0.41 16.93
N THR A 406 25.84 0.61 16.02
CA THR A 406 26.08 0.62 14.56
C THR A 406 25.22 1.69 13.90
N PRO A 407 25.52 2.98 14.09
CA PRO A 407 24.76 4.05 13.46
C PRO A 407 24.86 3.99 11.95
N GLY A 408 23.73 4.17 11.26
CA GLY A 408 23.66 4.26 9.82
C GLY A 408 23.66 2.95 9.05
N ASN A 409 23.44 1.84 9.71
CA ASN A 409 23.24 0.55 9.03
C ASN A 409 21.83 0.42 8.49
N PHE A 410 21.76 0.11 7.20
CA PHE A 410 20.53 -0.35 6.55
C PHE A 410 20.52 -1.88 6.56
N LEU A 411 19.52 -2.48 7.19
CA LEU A 411 19.34 -3.92 7.21
C LEU A 411 18.15 -4.32 6.36
N THR A 412 18.32 -5.44 5.67
CA THR A 412 17.22 -6.11 4.99
C THR A 412 16.59 -7.13 5.94
N GLU A 413 15.32 -6.95 6.22
CA GLU A 413 14.54 -7.80 7.10
C GLU A 413 13.35 -8.41 6.35
N THR A 414 12.84 -9.50 6.89
CA THR A 414 11.63 -10.16 6.38
C THR A 414 10.59 -10.28 7.47
N GLY A 415 9.33 -10.22 7.07
CA GLY A 415 8.21 -10.38 7.97
C GLY A 415 7.06 -11.13 7.33
N GLU A 416 6.31 -11.80 8.17
CA GLU A 416 5.13 -12.56 7.78
C GLU A 416 3.95 -12.13 8.65
N ALA A 417 2.75 -12.16 8.09
CA ALA A 417 1.52 -11.93 8.83
C ALA A 417 0.41 -12.87 8.32
N LEU A 418 -0.37 -13.38 9.24
CA LEU A 418 -1.59 -14.13 8.96
C LEU A 418 -2.78 -13.35 9.46
N THR A 419 -3.71 -13.05 8.57
CA THR A 419 -4.91 -12.25 8.87
C THR A 419 -6.15 -13.04 8.59
N ALA A 420 -7.10 -13.01 9.51
CA ALA A 420 -8.45 -13.52 9.30
C ALA A 420 -9.44 -12.38 9.58
N GLY A 421 -10.47 -12.25 8.74
CA GLY A 421 -11.41 -11.15 8.91
C GLY A 421 -12.77 -11.36 8.28
N LEU A 422 -13.63 -10.41 8.57
CA LEU A 422 -15.00 -10.31 8.09
C LEU A 422 -15.24 -8.91 7.55
N THR A 423 -15.83 -8.82 6.36
CA THR A 423 -16.37 -7.57 5.82
C THR A 423 -17.86 -7.74 5.65
N SER A 424 -18.64 -6.85 6.25
CA SER A 424 -20.10 -6.89 6.19
C SER A 424 -20.65 -5.51 5.83
N GLY A 425 -21.65 -5.49 4.95
CA GLY A 425 -22.43 -4.30 4.67
C GLY A 425 -23.85 -4.71 4.41
N PHE A 426 -24.82 -4.06 4.95
CA PHE A 426 -26.24 -4.35 4.66
C PHE A 426 -27.16 -3.26 5.17
N PHE A 427 -26.88 -2.70 6.36
CA PHE A 427 -27.78 -1.77 6.99
C PHE A 427 -27.36 -0.32 6.76
N TRP A 428 -28.32 0.55 6.40
CA TRP A 428 -28.17 2.00 6.34
C TRP A 428 -26.96 2.49 5.52
N HIS A 429 -26.65 1.85 4.39
CA HIS A 429 -25.49 2.17 3.57
C HIS A 429 -24.19 2.19 4.40
N SER A 430 -24.03 1.21 5.29
CA SER A 430 -22.83 1.08 6.10
C SER A 430 -22.06 -0.18 5.77
N GLU A 431 -20.78 -0.12 5.99
CA GLU A 431 -19.85 -1.23 5.85
C GLU A 431 -19.07 -1.38 7.16
N MET A 432 -18.92 -2.61 7.62
CA MET A 432 -18.13 -2.94 8.80
C MET A 432 -17.04 -3.92 8.41
N HIS A 433 -15.83 -3.64 8.86
CA HIS A 433 -14.66 -4.43 8.61
C HIS A 433 -13.99 -4.80 9.93
N LEU A 434 -13.81 -6.09 10.15
CA LEU A 434 -13.15 -6.66 11.32
C LEU A 434 -12.03 -7.56 10.86
N GLU A 435 -10.79 -7.29 11.26
CA GLU A 435 -9.64 -8.16 11.02
C GLU A 435 -8.90 -8.48 12.31
N TYR A 436 -8.50 -9.72 12.46
CA TYR A 436 -7.49 -10.17 13.41
C TYR A 436 -6.23 -10.55 12.63
N THR A 437 -5.11 -10.00 13.00
CA THR A 437 -3.80 -10.29 12.41
C THR A 437 -2.87 -10.84 13.48
N TYR A 438 -2.16 -11.92 13.13
CA TYR A 438 -1.02 -12.43 13.87
C TYR A 438 0.22 -12.14 13.05
N ASP A 439 1.13 -11.34 13.57
CA ASP A 439 2.34 -10.91 12.88
C ASP A 439 3.60 -11.57 13.45
N SER A 440 4.58 -11.76 12.56
CA SER A 440 5.91 -12.23 12.91
C SER A 440 6.76 -11.09 13.49
N THR A 441 8.04 -11.31 13.51
CA THR A 441 9.02 -10.49 14.23
C THR A 441 9.36 -9.13 13.61
N LEU A 442 8.89 -8.81 12.40
CA LEU A 442 9.26 -7.56 11.69
C LEU A 442 8.85 -6.30 12.46
N LEU A 443 7.63 -6.27 13.01
CA LEU A 443 7.10 -5.09 13.69
C LEU A 443 7.71 -4.86 15.08
N ARG A 444 8.20 -5.91 15.72
CA ARG A 444 8.63 -5.92 17.14
C ARG A 444 9.99 -6.57 17.37
N SER A 445 10.82 -6.70 16.32
CA SER A 445 12.18 -7.29 16.34
C SER A 445 12.33 -8.48 17.30
N GLY A 446 11.97 -9.66 16.81
CA GLY A 446 12.09 -10.91 17.55
C GLY A 446 10.89 -11.29 18.43
N THR A 447 9.89 -10.41 18.59
CA THR A 447 8.68 -10.71 19.33
C THR A 447 7.48 -10.75 18.37
N ARG A 448 6.72 -11.82 18.44
CA ARG A 448 5.44 -11.96 17.72
C ARG A 448 4.36 -11.10 18.38
N GLY A 449 3.38 -10.70 17.60
CA GLY A 449 2.28 -9.92 18.10
C GLY A 449 0.98 -10.19 17.38
N SER A 450 -0.05 -9.55 17.85
CA SER A 450 -1.36 -9.58 17.23
C SER A 450 -1.99 -8.19 17.21
N ASN A 451 -2.90 -8.01 16.28
CA ASN A 451 -3.65 -6.78 16.10
C ASN A 451 -5.11 -7.13 15.78
N VAL A 452 -6.03 -6.36 16.32
CA VAL A 452 -7.44 -6.39 15.95
C VAL A 452 -7.82 -5.03 15.40
N ILE A 453 -8.29 -4.97 14.15
CA ILE A 453 -8.84 -3.76 13.54
C ILE A 453 -10.34 -3.91 13.44
N LEU A 454 -11.07 -2.91 13.92
CA LEU A 454 -12.50 -2.76 13.69
C LEU A 454 -12.74 -1.39 13.07
N LEU A 455 -13.35 -1.39 11.89
CA LEU A 455 -13.72 -0.18 11.16
C LEU A 455 -15.19 -0.25 10.78
N TRP A 456 -15.85 0.88 10.88
CA TRP A 456 -17.20 1.09 10.41
C TRP A 456 -17.23 2.31 9.50
N SER A 457 -17.78 2.13 8.31
CA SER A 457 -17.97 3.19 7.31
C SER A 457 -19.46 3.40 7.09
N LYS A 458 -19.89 4.65 7.03
CA LYS A 458 -21.26 5.07 6.74
C LYS A 458 -21.25 5.99 5.54
N SER A 459 -21.92 5.57 4.47
CA SER A 459 -22.17 6.40 3.28
C SER A 459 -23.50 7.16 3.38
N PHE A 460 -23.54 8.37 2.76
CA PHE A 460 -24.69 9.29 2.77
C PHE A 460 -25.10 9.65 1.36
#